data_e0751fa01e7a8f9c5b6598ff795fb9d5
#
_entry.id   e0751fa01e7a8f9c5b6598ff795fb9d5
#
_cell.length_a   1.000
_cell.length_b   1.000
_cell.length_c   1.000
_cell.angle_alpha   90.00
_cell.angle_beta   90.00
_cell.angle_gamma   90.00
#
_symmetry.space_group_name_H-M   'P 1'
#
loop_
_entity.id
_entity.type
_entity.pdbx_description
1 polymer ?
#
loop_
_entity_poly.entity_id
_entity_poly.type
_entity_poly.pdbx_seq_one_letter_code
_entity_poly.pdbx_strand_id
1 'polypeptide(L)'
;LGAGIASAATLGLGTTASGKLATLAPGVKKRDFAGAVKAMRAVVGAEWVAADPEAVRPWTKSYIPDPGNRHVPVGAVCPANVQQVQEIVRIANAFRQPLWPVSTGKNMGYGSTTTATPGQMVLDLKRMNRIISVDPDLCTALVEPGVTYQQLKDYLAEHNLPLWIDVPTVGPVVGPVGNTLDRGVGYTPYGEHFMVQCGMEVVMANGEILRTGMGSTANPSAWQAFKWGYGPYLDGIFTQSNFGVVTKMGLWLMPAPPVYKPFVVRHKKVQDVARIVEAMRPMRIANIIPNVVLMMSAGYQLAMFNRRGDIWDKPEPVTDAALGAAGEKVGLGMWNTYFALYGTPGMIAENEKIVRAAFAAIDGEVLTEDQMQGNPYFHHHATLMKGGLSLEEVGIVRWKGAGGGLAWFAPVAPAKGSETEGQIALAKQILGKYGFDYTSAFAIGSRELHHIIALLYDKSDPEDEKRADACYRELVTGFGEKGWASYRTGVHAMDLVAQQYGQVNRAVNAAIKQALDPNHIIAPGKSGIA
;
A
#
# COMPACT_ATOMS: atom_id res chain seq x y z
N LEU A 1 -1.35 -46.63 39.70
CA LEU A 1 -0.14 -47.42 39.56
C LEU A 1 0.25 -47.50 38.09
N GLY A 2 1.45 -47.05 37.73
CA GLY A 2 2.08 -47.38 36.46
C GLY A 2 2.12 -46.23 35.45
N ALA A 3 3.10 -45.41 35.59
CA ALA A 3 3.77 -44.49 34.73
C ALA A 3 3.94 -44.99 33.30
N GLY A 4 3.61 -44.15 32.35
CA GLY A 4 4.00 -44.20 30.95
C GLY A 4 4.22 -42.79 30.46
N ILE A 5 5.36 -42.18 30.81
CA ILE A 5 5.79 -40.90 30.24
C ILE A 5 6.27 -41.20 28.83
N ALA A 6 5.42 -40.92 27.84
CA ALA A 6 5.83 -40.84 26.47
C ALA A 6 6.61 -39.52 26.28
N SER A 7 7.87 -39.67 25.97
CA SER A 7 8.84 -38.65 25.60
C SER A 7 8.26 -37.73 24.53
N ALA A 8 7.88 -36.51 24.90
CA ALA A 8 7.67 -35.43 23.97
C ALA A 8 9.04 -35.09 23.38
N ALA A 9 9.19 -35.32 22.08
CA ALA A 9 10.33 -34.81 21.33
C ALA A 9 10.34 -33.30 21.49
N THR A 10 11.24 -32.78 22.28
CA THR A 10 11.60 -31.39 22.41
C THR A 10 12.03 -30.88 21.03
N LEU A 11 11.12 -30.27 20.31
CA LEU A 11 11.48 -29.30 19.28
C LEU A 11 12.28 -28.22 20.02
N GLY A 12 13.59 -28.24 19.81
CA GLY A 12 14.53 -27.35 20.46
C GLY A 12 14.15 -25.89 20.22
N LEU A 13 13.40 -25.32 21.15
CA LEU A 13 13.47 -23.92 21.44
C LEU A 13 14.86 -23.69 22.00
N GLY A 14 15.78 -23.26 21.14
CA GLY A 14 17.10 -22.85 21.55
C GLY A 14 17.00 -21.74 22.58
N THR A 15 16.98 -22.12 23.85
CA THR A 15 17.15 -21.21 24.97
C THR A 15 18.61 -20.84 25.08
N THR A 16 19.05 -19.96 24.22
CA THR A 16 20.15 -19.05 24.52
C THR A 16 19.74 -17.66 24.04
N ALA A 17 18.85 -17.06 24.79
CA ALA A 17 18.66 -15.63 24.74
C ALA A 17 19.89 -14.93 25.32
N SER A 18 21.03 -15.03 24.68
CA SER A 18 22.09 -14.04 24.81
C SER A 18 22.08 -13.16 23.55
N GLY A 19 21.18 -12.28 23.49
CA GLY A 19 21.29 -10.90 23.09
C GLY A 19 21.71 -10.50 21.68
N LYS A 20 22.05 -11.37 20.73
CA LYS A 20 22.40 -10.95 19.36
C LYS A 20 21.48 -11.57 18.34
N LEU A 21 20.47 -10.80 17.91
CA LEU A 21 19.53 -11.18 16.84
C LEU A 21 20.16 -11.19 15.43
N ALA A 22 21.39 -10.75 15.29
CA ALA A 22 22.20 -10.92 14.08
C ALA A 22 23.68 -10.93 14.42
N THR A 23 24.44 -11.74 13.72
CA THR A 23 25.88 -11.86 13.89
C THR A 23 26.61 -11.50 12.60
N LEU A 24 27.76 -10.85 12.73
CA LEU A 24 28.69 -10.66 11.63
C LEU A 24 29.33 -11.98 11.25
N ALA A 25 29.38 -12.30 9.96
CA ALA A 25 30.24 -13.35 9.49
C ALA A 25 31.71 -12.99 9.75
N PRO A 26 32.50 -13.91 10.31
CA PRO A 26 33.92 -13.65 10.54
C PRO A 26 34.64 -13.27 9.24
N GLY A 27 35.43 -12.23 9.28
CA GLY A 27 36.38 -11.88 8.22
C GLY A 27 35.88 -10.98 7.09
N VAL A 28 34.56 -10.78 6.88
CA VAL A 28 34.07 -9.91 5.80
C VAL A 28 33.91 -8.49 6.29
N LYS A 29 34.73 -7.57 5.78
CA LYS A 29 34.70 -6.14 6.11
C LYS A 29 33.99 -5.28 5.05
N LYS A 30 33.87 -5.76 3.81
CA LYS A 30 33.26 -5.07 2.68
C LYS A 30 32.25 -5.97 1.98
N ARG A 31 31.29 -5.34 1.27
CA ARG A 31 30.34 -6.04 0.44
C ARG A 31 31.06 -6.84 -0.65
N ASP A 32 30.68 -8.12 -0.80
CA ASP A 32 31.09 -9.00 -1.89
C ASP A 32 29.86 -9.49 -2.64
N PHE A 33 29.48 -8.75 -3.69
CA PHE A 33 28.33 -9.08 -4.53
C PHE A 33 28.53 -10.40 -5.28
N ALA A 34 29.70 -10.64 -5.86
CA ALA A 34 29.96 -11.85 -6.65
C ALA A 34 29.90 -13.11 -5.79
N GLY A 35 30.49 -13.06 -4.59
CA GLY A 35 30.40 -14.13 -3.61
C GLY A 35 28.96 -14.41 -3.16
N ALA A 36 28.19 -13.35 -2.88
CA ALA A 36 26.77 -13.46 -2.53
C ALA A 36 25.96 -14.13 -3.64
N VAL A 37 26.10 -13.66 -4.90
CA VAL A 37 25.41 -14.21 -6.08
C VAL A 37 25.74 -15.70 -6.24
N LYS A 38 27.02 -16.08 -6.16
CA LYS A 38 27.43 -17.49 -6.26
C LYS A 38 26.78 -18.37 -5.17
N ALA A 39 26.78 -17.89 -3.94
CA ALA A 39 26.17 -18.61 -2.81
C ALA A 39 24.64 -18.70 -2.96
N MET A 40 23.97 -17.60 -3.34
CA MET A 40 22.52 -17.59 -3.55
C MET A 40 22.08 -18.50 -4.70
N ARG A 41 22.86 -18.57 -5.80
CA ARG A 41 22.60 -19.51 -6.90
C ARG A 41 22.64 -20.97 -6.45
N ALA A 42 23.49 -21.31 -5.50
CA ALA A 42 23.54 -22.66 -4.93
C ALA A 42 22.29 -23.01 -4.09
N VAL A 43 21.61 -21.99 -3.52
CA VAL A 43 20.41 -22.18 -2.69
C VAL A 43 19.13 -22.25 -3.53
N VAL A 44 18.96 -21.34 -4.49
CA VAL A 44 17.67 -21.19 -5.20
C VAL A 44 17.68 -21.71 -6.64
N GLY A 45 18.85 -22.03 -7.21
CA GLY A 45 19.06 -22.30 -8.63
C GLY A 45 19.54 -21.05 -9.37
N ALA A 46 20.35 -21.25 -10.39
CA ALA A 46 20.98 -20.16 -11.16
C ALA A 46 19.94 -19.29 -11.89
N GLU A 47 18.89 -19.90 -12.37
CA GLU A 47 17.77 -19.26 -13.09
C GLU A 47 16.95 -18.29 -12.22
N TRP A 48 17.07 -18.39 -10.89
CA TRP A 48 16.36 -17.56 -9.92
C TRP A 48 17.22 -16.44 -9.33
N VAL A 49 18.40 -16.20 -9.91
CA VAL A 49 19.29 -15.11 -9.48
C VAL A 49 19.74 -14.28 -10.68
N ALA A 50 19.17 -13.10 -10.81
CA ALA A 50 19.58 -12.09 -11.79
C ALA A 50 20.71 -11.24 -11.19
N ALA A 51 21.83 -11.13 -11.91
CA ALA A 51 23.01 -10.42 -11.42
C ALA A 51 23.78 -9.63 -12.49
N ASP A 52 23.27 -9.60 -13.70
CA ASP A 52 23.77 -8.76 -14.79
C ASP A 52 22.68 -7.76 -15.24
N PRO A 53 23.05 -6.64 -15.89
CA PRO A 53 22.12 -5.56 -16.21
C PRO A 53 20.89 -5.99 -17.03
N GLU A 54 21.04 -6.92 -18.00
CA GLU A 54 19.93 -7.38 -18.82
C GLU A 54 18.98 -8.28 -18.00
N ALA A 55 19.52 -9.21 -17.24
CA ALA A 55 18.73 -10.08 -16.37
C ALA A 55 17.97 -9.31 -15.28
N VAL A 56 18.53 -8.21 -14.75
CA VAL A 56 17.91 -7.36 -13.71
C VAL A 56 16.83 -6.43 -14.26
N ARG A 57 16.80 -6.17 -15.57
CA ARG A 57 15.87 -5.23 -16.22
C ARG A 57 14.38 -5.38 -15.82
N PRO A 58 13.80 -6.57 -15.56
CA PRO A 58 12.43 -6.69 -15.08
C PRO A 58 12.15 -5.98 -13.76
N TRP A 59 13.17 -5.83 -12.90
CA TRP A 59 13.07 -5.19 -11.57
C TRP A 59 13.43 -3.69 -11.56
N THR A 60 13.81 -3.11 -12.70
CA THR A 60 14.18 -1.69 -12.79
C THR A 60 13.03 -0.78 -13.19
N LYS A 61 11.90 -1.36 -13.62
CA LYS A 61 10.74 -0.58 -14.08
C LYS A 61 10.02 0.08 -12.92
N SER A 62 9.85 1.40 -13.01
CA SER A 62 9.12 2.22 -12.03
C SER A 62 8.47 3.41 -12.71
N TYR A 63 7.36 3.89 -12.13
CA TYR A 63 6.67 5.09 -12.58
C TYR A 63 7.12 6.35 -11.85
N ILE A 64 7.80 6.23 -10.70
CA ILE A 64 8.27 7.40 -9.93
C ILE A 64 9.39 8.15 -10.66
N PRO A 65 9.58 9.45 -10.37
CA PRO A 65 10.73 10.18 -10.87
C PRO A 65 12.02 9.66 -10.20
N ASP A 66 13.01 9.36 -11.03
CA ASP A 66 14.34 8.92 -10.59
C ASP A 66 15.42 9.48 -11.52
N PRO A 67 15.57 10.82 -11.60
CA PRO A 67 16.58 11.44 -12.42
C PRO A 67 17.97 10.99 -11.96
N GLY A 68 18.68 10.26 -12.83
CA GLY A 68 20.00 9.69 -12.52
C GLY A 68 19.99 8.23 -12.08
N ASN A 69 18.86 7.52 -12.15
CA ASN A 69 18.74 6.08 -11.89
C ASN A 69 19.34 5.62 -10.55
N ARG A 70 19.12 6.37 -9.49
CA ARG A 70 19.68 6.11 -8.15
C ARG A 70 19.04 4.93 -7.42
N HIS A 71 17.85 4.54 -7.86
CA HIS A 71 17.00 3.54 -7.21
C HIS A 71 17.01 2.18 -7.91
N VAL A 72 17.91 2.00 -8.90
CA VAL A 72 18.04 0.75 -9.65
C VAL A 72 18.72 -0.33 -8.79
N PRO A 73 18.12 -1.54 -8.63
CA PRO A 73 18.74 -2.64 -7.90
C PRO A 73 19.96 -3.20 -8.66
N VAL A 74 20.92 -3.77 -7.91
CA VAL A 74 22.11 -4.42 -8.50
C VAL A 74 21.88 -5.87 -8.90
N GLY A 75 20.78 -6.46 -8.47
CA GLY A 75 20.44 -7.85 -8.73
C GLY A 75 19.05 -8.20 -8.17
N ALA A 76 18.62 -9.43 -8.41
CA ALA A 76 17.42 -10.00 -7.81
C ALA A 76 17.61 -11.47 -7.48
N VAL A 77 17.00 -11.94 -6.39
CA VAL A 77 16.94 -13.34 -5.98
C VAL A 77 15.51 -13.72 -5.62
N CYS A 78 15.04 -14.88 -6.12
CA CYS A 78 13.66 -15.32 -6.01
C CYS A 78 13.56 -16.64 -5.23
N PRO A 79 13.43 -16.66 -3.89
CA PRO A 79 13.23 -17.87 -3.09
C PRO A 79 11.83 -18.48 -3.31
N ALA A 80 11.71 -19.80 -3.13
CA ALA A 80 10.47 -20.55 -3.23
C ALA A 80 9.83 -20.88 -1.87
N ASN A 81 10.56 -20.74 -0.78
CA ASN A 81 10.10 -21.11 0.56
C ASN A 81 10.89 -20.38 1.65
N VAL A 82 10.41 -20.47 2.89
CA VAL A 82 11.00 -19.78 4.04
C VAL A 82 12.42 -20.23 4.34
N GLN A 83 12.77 -21.49 4.12
CA GLN A 83 14.13 -22.02 4.34
C GLN A 83 15.13 -21.33 3.39
N GLN A 84 14.75 -21.15 2.12
CA GLN A 84 15.59 -20.41 1.18
C GLN A 84 15.72 -18.93 1.58
N VAL A 85 14.66 -18.29 2.11
CA VAL A 85 14.75 -16.92 2.65
C VAL A 85 15.74 -16.87 3.81
N GLN A 86 15.69 -17.81 4.75
CA GLN A 86 16.65 -17.90 5.87
C GLN A 86 18.10 -17.99 5.37
N GLU A 87 18.37 -18.89 4.41
CA GLU A 87 19.72 -19.03 3.85
C GLU A 87 20.18 -17.79 3.09
N ILE A 88 19.30 -17.16 2.29
CA ILE A 88 19.63 -15.90 1.60
C ILE A 88 19.97 -14.80 2.59
N VAL A 89 19.23 -14.68 3.70
CA VAL A 89 19.51 -13.70 4.76
C VAL A 89 20.86 -13.98 5.43
N ARG A 90 21.22 -15.25 5.69
CA ARG A 90 22.54 -15.63 6.23
C ARG A 90 23.67 -15.31 5.24
N ILE A 91 23.46 -15.59 3.95
CA ILE A 91 24.40 -15.23 2.88
C ILE A 91 24.55 -13.70 2.80
N ALA A 92 23.44 -12.96 2.87
CA ALA A 92 23.46 -11.50 2.88
C ALA A 92 24.32 -10.93 4.02
N ASN A 93 24.21 -11.51 5.22
CA ASN A 93 25.09 -11.18 6.35
C ASN A 93 26.56 -11.53 6.05
N ALA A 94 26.82 -12.75 5.57
CA ALA A 94 28.17 -13.23 5.31
C ALA A 94 28.93 -12.37 4.29
N PHE A 95 28.24 -11.94 3.23
CA PHE A 95 28.83 -11.18 2.13
C PHE A 95 28.52 -9.69 2.17
N ARG A 96 27.88 -9.19 3.25
CA ARG A 96 27.49 -7.78 3.39
C ARG A 96 26.66 -7.26 2.21
N GLN A 97 25.82 -8.13 1.61
CA GLN A 97 24.96 -7.77 0.50
C GLN A 97 23.58 -7.34 0.98
N PRO A 98 23.20 -6.05 0.91
CA PRO A 98 21.87 -5.61 1.32
C PRO A 98 20.79 -6.16 0.40
N LEU A 99 19.63 -6.51 0.99
CA LEU A 99 18.45 -7.05 0.34
C LEU A 99 17.31 -6.04 0.39
N TRP A 100 16.48 -6.03 -0.64
CA TRP A 100 15.24 -5.27 -0.70
C TRP A 100 14.05 -6.20 -0.90
N PRO A 101 13.37 -6.61 0.19
CA PRO A 101 12.23 -7.53 0.10
C PRO A 101 11.05 -6.90 -0.62
N VAL A 102 10.46 -7.65 -1.56
CA VAL A 102 9.22 -7.30 -2.23
C VAL A 102 8.30 -8.53 -2.29
N SER A 103 6.99 -8.32 -2.15
CA SER A 103 6.00 -9.40 -2.28
C SER A 103 5.76 -9.70 -3.77
N THR A 104 4.86 -8.99 -4.42
CA THR A 104 4.62 -9.10 -5.87
C THR A 104 5.32 -8.02 -6.69
N GLY A 105 5.94 -7.02 -6.05
CA GLY A 105 6.67 -5.94 -6.71
C GLY A 105 5.82 -5.00 -7.56
N LYS A 106 4.52 -4.86 -7.24
CA LYS A 106 3.54 -4.08 -8.02
C LYS A 106 3.08 -2.80 -7.31
N ASN A 107 3.96 -2.16 -6.56
CA ASN A 107 3.68 -0.92 -5.84
C ASN A 107 3.76 0.30 -6.78
N MET A 108 2.80 0.42 -7.70
CA MET A 108 2.73 1.46 -8.72
C MET A 108 2.72 2.86 -8.10
N GLY A 109 3.54 3.78 -8.62
CA GLY A 109 3.65 5.15 -8.13
C GLY A 109 4.41 5.33 -6.80
N TYR A 110 4.97 4.22 -6.23
CA TYR A 110 5.80 4.24 -5.02
C TYR A 110 7.18 3.60 -5.21
N GLY A 111 7.50 3.15 -6.42
CA GLY A 111 8.81 2.59 -6.76
C GLY A 111 8.80 1.14 -7.25
N SER A 112 7.69 0.41 -7.15
CA SER A 112 7.59 -1.00 -7.56
C SER A 112 8.66 -1.87 -6.90
N THR A 113 9.68 -2.30 -7.66
CA THR A 113 10.80 -3.12 -7.19
C THR A 113 12.11 -2.34 -7.02
N THR A 114 12.10 -1.03 -7.27
CA THR A 114 13.28 -0.18 -7.06
C THR A 114 13.59 0.01 -5.59
N THR A 115 14.85 0.32 -5.27
CA THR A 115 15.40 0.29 -3.90
C THR A 115 15.59 1.69 -3.34
N ALA A 116 15.49 1.88 -2.01
CA ALA A 116 15.67 3.20 -1.40
C ALA A 116 17.10 3.73 -1.53
N THR A 117 18.10 2.84 -1.47
CA THR A 117 19.51 3.20 -1.60
C THR A 117 20.23 2.32 -2.62
N PRO A 118 21.29 2.82 -3.27
CA PRO A 118 22.05 2.04 -4.25
C PRO A 118 22.69 0.77 -3.68
N GLY A 119 22.88 -0.21 -4.53
CA GLY A 119 23.65 -1.42 -4.19
C GLY A 119 22.84 -2.52 -3.50
N GLN A 120 21.54 -2.37 -3.37
CA GLN A 120 20.67 -3.41 -2.83
C GLN A 120 20.26 -4.42 -3.91
N MET A 121 20.05 -5.67 -3.50
CA MET A 121 19.53 -6.76 -4.33
C MET A 121 18.07 -7.02 -3.97
N VAL A 122 17.19 -7.08 -4.96
CA VAL A 122 15.77 -7.40 -4.71
C VAL A 122 15.64 -8.84 -4.21
N LEU A 123 14.98 -9.02 -3.07
CA LEU A 123 14.50 -10.31 -2.59
C LEU A 123 13.02 -10.44 -3.00
N ASP A 124 12.79 -11.06 -4.16
CA ASP A 124 11.48 -11.16 -4.78
C ASP A 124 10.75 -12.43 -4.30
N LEU A 125 9.76 -12.23 -3.45
CA LEU A 125 9.03 -13.32 -2.79
C LEU A 125 7.87 -13.89 -3.63
N LYS A 126 7.74 -13.51 -4.90
CA LYS A 126 6.61 -13.91 -5.77
C LYS A 126 6.42 -15.42 -5.94
N ARG A 127 7.48 -16.23 -5.76
CA ARG A 127 7.39 -17.70 -5.80
C ARG A 127 6.78 -18.32 -4.54
N MET A 128 6.75 -17.57 -3.45
CA MET A 128 6.09 -17.96 -2.21
C MET A 128 4.63 -17.48 -2.28
N ASN A 129 3.80 -18.21 -3.03
CA ASN A 129 2.46 -17.80 -3.40
C ASN A 129 1.37 -18.80 -2.97
N ARG A 130 1.59 -19.53 -1.90
CA ARG A 130 0.60 -20.47 -1.37
C ARG A 130 -0.40 -19.77 -0.46
N ILE A 131 -1.67 -20.07 -0.65
CA ILE A 131 -2.73 -19.87 0.34
C ILE A 131 -2.63 -21.06 1.30
N ILE A 132 -2.15 -20.81 2.52
CA ILE A 132 -1.83 -21.88 3.48
C ILE A 132 -3.11 -22.47 4.07
N SER A 133 -4.04 -21.60 4.45
CA SER A 133 -5.35 -22.00 4.98
C SER A 133 -6.34 -20.85 4.83
N VAL A 134 -7.62 -21.20 4.73
CA VAL A 134 -8.76 -20.31 4.90
C VAL A 134 -9.69 -20.97 5.91
N ASP A 135 -10.07 -20.23 6.94
CA ASP A 135 -11.08 -20.65 7.92
C ASP A 135 -12.36 -19.87 7.64
N PRO A 136 -13.41 -20.50 7.12
CA PRO A 136 -14.66 -19.82 6.79
C PRO A 136 -15.48 -19.43 8.01
N ASP A 137 -15.35 -20.13 9.14
CA ASP A 137 -16.09 -19.84 10.36
C ASP A 137 -15.56 -18.60 11.07
N LEU A 138 -14.22 -18.43 11.08
CA LEU A 138 -13.55 -17.25 11.62
C LEU A 138 -13.30 -16.16 10.57
N CYS A 139 -13.63 -16.42 9.30
CA CYS A 139 -13.36 -15.51 8.18
C CYS A 139 -11.89 -15.07 8.12
N THR A 140 -10.96 -16.01 8.20
CA THR A 140 -9.51 -15.72 8.18
C THR A 140 -8.82 -16.47 7.05
N ALA A 141 -7.70 -15.90 6.58
CA ALA A 141 -6.78 -16.56 5.67
C ALA A 141 -5.34 -16.41 6.15
N LEU A 142 -4.54 -17.45 5.99
CA LEU A 142 -3.08 -17.40 6.16
C LEU A 142 -2.42 -17.56 4.80
N VAL A 143 -1.63 -16.57 4.39
CA VAL A 143 -1.07 -16.51 3.04
C VAL A 143 0.44 -16.24 3.04
N GLU A 144 1.12 -16.68 1.98
CA GLU A 144 2.50 -16.31 1.67
C GLU A 144 2.56 -14.96 0.92
N PRO A 145 3.71 -14.23 0.94
CA PRO A 145 3.80 -12.87 0.43
C PRO A 145 3.64 -12.73 -1.10
N GLY A 146 3.84 -13.79 -1.87
CA GLY A 146 3.64 -13.80 -3.32
C GLY A 146 2.20 -14.04 -3.77
N VAL A 147 1.28 -14.34 -2.83
CA VAL A 147 -0.16 -14.46 -3.16
C VAL A 147 -0.68 -13.13 -3.68
N THR A 148 -1.43 -13.17 -4.78
CA THR A 148 -2.10 -12.01 -5.36
C THR A 148 -3.56 -11.93 -4.91
N TYR A 149 -4.15 -10.73 -5.02
CA TYR A 149 -5.59 -10.56 -4.78
C TYR A 149 -6.42 -11.44 -5.72
N GLN A 150 -6.00 -11.60 -6.98
CA GLN A 150 -6.68 -12.49 -7.92
C GLN A 150 -6.67 -13.94 -7.44
N GLN A 151 -5.50 -14.47 -7.05
CA GLN A 151 -5.40 -15.84 -6.56
C GLN A 151 -6.29 -16.11 -5.33
N LEU A 152 -6.31 -15.17 -4.37
CA LEU A 152 -7.14 -15.34 -3.19
C LEU A 152 -8.63 -15.25 -3.53
N LYS A 153 -9.01 -14.34 -4.42
CA LYS A 153 -10.40 -14.22 -4.89
C LYS A 153 -10.86 -15.48 -5.64
N ASP A 154 -10.02 -16.00 -6.52
CA ASP A 154 -10.32 -17.23 -7.27
C ASP A 154 -10.47 -18.42 -6.32
N TYR A 155 -9.57 -18.54 -5.34
CA TYR A 155 -9.67 -19.57 -4.29
C TYR A 155 -10.98 -19.51 -3.53
N LEU A 156 -11.43 -18.33 -3.11
CA LEU A 156 -12.70 -18.16 -2.39
C LEU A 156 -13.89 -18.57 -3.28
N ALA A 157 -13.85 -18.23 -4.56
CA ALA A 157 -14.90 -18.59 -5.52
C ALA A 157 -14.92 -20.11 -5.81
N GLU A 158 -13.77 -20.72 -6.06
CA GLU A 158 -13.62 -22.16 -6.33
C GLU A 158 -14.12 -23.03 -5.17
N HIS A 159 -13.93 -22.55 -3.93
CA HIS A 159 -14.41 -23.25 -2.73
C HIS A 159 -15.81 -22.82 -2.28
N ASN A 160 -16.52 -21.99 -3.06
CA ASN A 160 -17.85 -21.47 -2.75
C ASN A 160 -17.94 -20.80 -1.37
N LEU A 161 -16.90 -20.08 -0.96
CA LEU A 161 -16.86 -19.38 0.31
C LEU A 161 -17.48 -17.98 0.16
N PRO A 162 -18.52 -17.63 0.95
CA PRO A 162 -19.17 -16.32 0.88
C PRO A 162 -18.36 -15.25 1.61
N LEU A 163 -17.09 -15.10 1.21
CA LEU A 163 -16.12 -14.19 1.81
C LEU A 163 -15.57 -13.22 0.76
N TRP A 164 -15.29 -11.99 1.19
CA TRP A 164 -14.66 -10.98 0.37
C TRP A 164 -13.28 -10.64 0.93
N ILE A 165 -12.30 -10.46 0.04
CA ILE A 165 -11.05 -9.79 0.36
C ILE A 165 -11.17 -8.32 -0.03
N ASP A 166 -10.74 -7.42 0.83
CA ASP A 166 -10.63 -6.02 0.48
C ASP A 166 -9.46 -5.79 -0.50
N VAL A 167 -9.64 -4.90 -1.47
CA VAL A 167 -8.71 -4.69 -2.57
C VAL A 167 -8.39 -3.21 -2.77
N PRO A 168 -7.13 -2.87 -3.14
CA PRO A 168 -6.77 -1.52 -3.59
C PRO A 168 -7.17 -1.29 -5.06
N THR A 169 -7.00 -0.06 -5.55
CA THR A 169 -7.35 0.35 -6.91
C THR A 169 -6.46 -0.20 -8.04
N VAL A 170 -5.34 -0.82 -7.73
CA VAL A 170 -4.29 -1.17 -8.71
C VAL A 170 -4.31 -2.63 -9.18
N GLY A 171 -5.40 -3.34 -8.96
CA GLY A 171 -5.73 -4.52 -9.74
C GLY A 171 -5.24 -5.88 -9.22
N PRO A 172 -5.42 -6.91 -10.08
CA PRO A 172 -5.39 -8.33 -9.70
C PRO A 172 -4.02 -8.86 -9.29
N VAL A 173 -2.93 -8.29 -9.83
CA VAL A 173 -1.55 -8.79 -9.65
C VAL A 173 -0.84 -8.22 -8.42
N VAL A 174 -1.49 -7.36 -7.66
CA VAL A 174 -0.99 -6.82 -6.39
C VAL A 174 -1.18 -7.86 -5.29
N GLY A 175 -0.25 -7.92 -4.34
CA GLY A 175 -0.32 -8.86 -3.22
C GLY A 175 -0.84 -8.20 -1.93
N PRO A 176 -1.75 -8.87 -1.19
CA PRO A 176 -2.27 -8.34 0.06
C PRO A 176 -1.19 -8.14 1.12
N VAL A 177 -0.19 -9.03 1.20
CA VAL A 177 0.89 -8.90 2.19
C VAL A 177 1.70 -7.61 2.00
N GLY A 178 2.16 -7.33 0.77
CA GLY A 178 2.94 -6.12 0.50
C GLY A 178 2.11 -4.85 0.69
N ASN A 179 0.84 -4.87 0.30
CA ASN A 179 -0.06 -3.73 0.50
C ASN A 179 -0.28 -3.45 1.99
N THR A 180 -0.58 -4.46 2.79
CA THR A 180 -0.76 -4.37 4.24
C THR A 180 0.51 -3.85 4.95
N LEU A 181 1.69 -4.36 4.58
CA LEU A 181 2.97 -3.92 5.17
C LEU A 181 3.30 -2.46 4.86
N ASP A 182 2.83 -1.92 3.76
CA ASP A 182 2.94 -0.50 3.44
C ASP A 182 1.72 0.33 3.90
N ARG A 183 0.87 -0.23 4.79
CA ARG A 183 -0.35 0.39 5.31
C ARG A 183 -1.26 0.88 4.20
N GLY A 184 -1.40 0.05 3.15
CA GLY A 184 -2.30 0.34 2.05
C GLY A 184 -3.76 0.26 2.48
N VAL A 185 -4.62 0.88 1.69
CA VAL A 185 -6.06 0.94 1.92
C VAL A 185 -6.83 0.32 0.76
N GLY A 186 -8.03 -0.15 1.06
CA GLY A 186 -9.04 -0.56 0.12
C GLY A 186 -10.39 0.05 0.47
N TYR A 187 -11.50 -0.48 -0.05
CA TYR A 187 -12.74 0.30 -0.14
C TYR A 187 -13.98 -0.45 0.35
N THR A 188 -13.82 -1.62 0.95
CA THR A 188 -14.88 -2.26 1.74
C THR A 188 -14.84 -1.76 3.21
N PRO A 189 -15.72 -2.20 4.11
CA PRO A 189 -15.57 -1.99 5.55
C PRO A 189 -14.24 -2.46 6.15
N TYR A 190 -13.52 -3.37 5.46
CA TYR A 190 -12.20 -3.88 5.87
C TYR A 190 -11.05 -3.14 5.19
N GLY A 191 -11.30 -1.93 4.70
CA GLY A 191 -10.40 -1.14 3.88
C GLY A 191 -9.11 -0.66 4.54
N GLU A 192 -9.00 -0.65 5.86
CA GLU A 192 -7.74 -0.42 6.56
C GLU A 192 -6.99 -1.75 6.72
N HIS A 193 -6.22 -2.15 5.71
CA HIS A 193 -5.65 -3.49 5.61
C HIS A 193 -4.81 -3.91 6.82
N PHE A 194 -4.06 -2.98 7.43
CA PHE A 194 -3.29 -3.31 8.62
C PHE A 194 -4.19 -3.57 9.84
N MET A 195 -5.37 -2.97 9.91
CA MET A 195 -6.33 -3.20 10.99
C MET A 195 -6.97 -4.58 10.92
N VAL A 196 -7.04 -5.17 9.74
CA VAL A 196 -7.58 -6.53 9.49
C VAL A 196 -6.49 -7.58 9.26
N GLN A 197 -5.24 -7.26 9.52
CA GLN A 197 -4.13 -8.20 9.58
C GLN A 197 -4.05 -8.84 10.99
N CYS A 198 -3.70 -10.11 11.10
CA CYS A 198 -3.57 -10.81 12.37
C CYS A 198 -2.50 -11.90 12.31
N GLY A 199 -1.35 -11.59 12.90
CA GLY A 199 -0.20 -12.48 13.00
C GLY A 199 0.67 -12.54 11.74
N MET A 200 1.98 -12.59 11.95
CA MET A 200 3.01 -12.69 10.91
C MET A 200 4.04 -13.75 11.24
N GLU A 201 4.60 -14.37 10.20
CA GLU A 201 5.87 -15.10 10.28
C GLU A 201 6.93 -14.24 9.62
N VAL A 202 8.03 -14.00 10.32
CA VAL A 202 9.08 -13.06 9.91
C VAL A 202 10.43 -13.76 10.01
N VAL A 203 11.22 -13.74 8.94
CA VAL A 203 12.64 -14.08 8.98
C VAL A 203 13.42 -12.86 9.45
N MET A 204 14.07 -12.98 10.60
CA MET A 204 14.90 -11.95 11.21
C MET A 204 16.27 -11.86 10.52
N ALA A 205 16.99 -10.77 10.73
CA ALA A 205 18.29 -10.55 10.08
C ALA A 205 19.36 -11.61 10.42
N ASN A 206 19.22 -12.36 11.51
CA ASN A 206 20.07 -13.50 11.84
C ASN A 206 19.64 -14.81 11.17
N GLY A 207 18.55 -14.80 10.39
CA GLY A 207 17.97 -15.99 9.75
C GLY A 207 17.06 -16.83 10.64
N GLU A 208 16.75 -16.39 11.87
CA GLU A 208 15.75 -17.05 12.72
C GLU A 208 14.33 -16.64 12.32
N ILE A 209 13.35 -17.48 12.69
CA ILE A 209 11.94 -17.24 12.43
C ILE A 209 11.26 -16.74 13.71
N LEU A 210 10.64 -15.56 13.59
CA LEU A 210 9.70 -15.03 14.57
C LEU A 210 8.28 -15.26 14.08
N ARG A 211 7.38 -15.75 14.95
CA ARG A 211 5.93 -15.66 14.76
C ARG A 211 5.37 -14.68 15.76
N THR A 212 4.63 -13.69 15.28
CA THR A 212 4.09 -12.62 16.13
C THR A 212 2.79 -13.04 16.81
N GLY A 213 2.39 -12.26 17.82
CA GLY A 213 1.14 -12.48 18.54
C GLY A 213 1.04 -13.88 19.16
N MET A 214 -0.13 -14.49 19.04
CA MET A 214 -0.35 -15.86 19.55
C MET A 214 0.44 -16.93 18.79
N GLY A 215 1.02 -16.61 17.63
CA GLY A 215 1.88 -17.51 16.86
C GLY A 215 3.18 -17.91 17.55
N SER A 216 3.57 -17.19 18.60
CA SER A 216 4.75 -17.49 19.42
C SER A 216 4.52 -18.62 20.44
N THR A 217 3.28 -19.08 20.61
CA THR A 217 2.97 -20.18 21.55
C THR A 217 3.27 -21.54 20.95
N ALA A 218 3.43 -22.56 21.79
CA ALA A 218 3.70 -23.92 21.33
C ALA A 218 2.57 -24.52 20.46
N ASN A 219 1.31 -24.17 20.77
CA ASN A 219 0.12 -24.58 20.02
C ASN A 219 -0.70 -23.35 19.61
N PRO A 220 -0.38 -22.72 18.47
CA PRO A 220 -0.88 -21.39 18.11
C PRO A 220 -2.31 -21.41 17.51
N SER A 221 -3.28 -22.04 18.16
CA SER A 221 -4.67 -22.15 17.66
C SER A 221 -5.37 -20.80 17.44
N ALA A 222 -4.96 -19.77 18.18
CA ALA A 222 -5.53 -18.42 18.08
C ALA A 222 -4.67 -17.44 17.25
N TRP A 223 -3.73 -17.94 16.44
CA TRP A 223 -2.74 -17.08 15.74
C TRP A 223 -3.42 -16.06 14.80
N GLN A 224 -4.43 -16.45 14.03
CA GLN A 224 -5.17 -15.54 13.15
C GLN A 224 -6.44 -14.97 13.80
N ALA A 225 -6.73 -15.34 15.05
CA ALA A 225 -7.95 -14.90 15.76
C ALA A 225 -7.70 -13.77 16.74
N PHE A 226 -6.54 -13.75 17.43
CA PHE A 226 -6.19 -12.74 18.43
C PHE A 226 -4.87 -12.04 18.10
N LYS A 227 -4.95 -10.75 17.72
CA LYS A 227 -3.82 -10.00 17.16
C LYS A 227 -2.67 -9.71 18.15
N TRP A 228 -2.98 -9.52 19.43
CA TRP A 228 -2.05 -8.83 20.33
C TRP A 228 -1.00 -9.75 20.94
N GLY A 229 -1.34 -11.00 21.26
CA GLY A 229 -0.48 -11.89 22.04
C GLY A 229 -0.32 -11.39 23.48
N TYR A 230 0.86 -11.62 24.07
CA TYR A 230 1.26 -11.11 25.39
C TYR A 230 2.53 -10.27 25.25
N GLY A 231 2.56 -9.08 25.86
CA GLY A 231 3.64 -8.13 25.74
C GLY A 231 3.42 -7.11 24.60
N PRO A 232 4.50 -6.48 24.10
CA PRO A 232 4.41 -5.49 23.03
C PRO A 232 3.84 -6.05 21.74
N TYR A 233 3.07 -5.23 21.02
CA TYR A 233 2.51 -5.58 19.72
C TYR A 233 3.58 -5.51 18.63
N LEU A 234 4.12 -6.67 18.26
CA LEU A 234 5.25 -6.75 17.35
C LEU A 234 4.88 -6.62 15.87
N ASP A 235 3.65 -6.96 15.45
CA ASP A 235 3.24 -6.79 14.04
C ASP A 235 3.43 -5.34 13.58
N GLY A 236 3.19 -4.37 14.48
CA GLY A 236 3.35 -2.95 14.20
C GLY A 236 4.76 -2.54 13.79
N ILE A 237 5.80 -3.17 14.35
CA ILE A 237 7.18 -2.80 14.03
C ILE A 237 7.63 -3.30 12.66
N PHE A 238 6.94 -4.29 12.07
CA PHE A 238 7.28 -4.83 10.75
C PHE A 238 6.57 -4.10 9.60
N THR A 239 5.68 -3.16 9.89
CA THR A 239 5.03 -2.33 8.86
C THR A 239 5.86 -1.10 8.54
N GLN A 240 6.00 -0.77 7.26
CA GLN A 240 6.79 0.38 6.77
C GLN A 240 8.21 0.43 7.38
N SER A 241 8.79 -0.72 7.63
CA SER A 241 10.09 -0.85 8.29
C SER A 241 11.02 -1.79 7.53
N ASN A 242 12.21 -1.99 8.07
CA ASN A 242 13.25 -2.85 7.53
C ASN A 242 13.85 -3.76 8.63
N PHE A 243 12.99 -4.24 9.53
CA PHE A 243 13.42 -5.02 10.70
C PHE A 243 13.37 -6.54 10.50
N GLY A 244 12.77 -6.99 9.37
CA GLY A 244 12.66 -8.41 9.05
C GLY A 244 12.01 -8.62 7.68
N VAL A 245 11.95 -9.88 7.24
CA VAL A 245 11.32 -10.32 5.99
C VAL A 245 10.07 -11.11 6.33
N VAL A 246 8.88 -10.57 6.05
CA VAL A 246 7.61 -11.26 6.30
C VAL A 246 7.42 -12.39 5.29
N THR A 247 7.21 -13.60 5.77
CA THR A 247 7.07 -14.84 4.98
C THR A 247 5.70 -15.48 5.07
N LYS A 248 4.87 -15.07 6.04
CA LYS A 248 3.43 -15.39 6.12
C LYS A 248 2.69 -14.27 6.81
N MET A 249 1.43 -14.11 6.46
CA MET A 249 0.54 -13.14 7.10
C MET A 249 -0.87 -13.70 7.22
N GLY A 250 -1.46 -13.54 8.40
CA GLY A 250 -2.88 -13.75 8.63
C GLY A 250 -3.69 -12.51 8.19
N LEU A 251 -4.79 -12.74 7.51
CA LEU A 251 -5.71 -11.71 7.03
C LEU A 251 -7.13 -12.05 7.48
N TRP A 252 -7.88 -11.07 7.93
CA TRP A 252 -9.31 -11.21 8.15
C TRP A 252 -10.06 -10.90 6.86
N LEU A 253 -10.97 -11.78 6.48
CA LEU A 253 -11.82 -11.67 5.31
C LEU A 253 -13.19 -11.15 5.74
N MET A 254 -13.80 -10.32 4.90
CA MET A 254 -15.12 -9.80 5.17
C MET A 254 -16.19 -10.84 4.78
N PRO A 255 -17.13 -11.22 5.67
CA PRO A 255 -18.29 -12.00 5.26
C PRO A 255 -19.09 -11.22 4.20
N ALA A 256 -19.51 -11.91 3.13
CA ALA A 256 -20.38 -11.29 2.12
C ALA A 256 -21.69 -10.84 2.78
N PRO A 257 -22.05 -9.54 2.69
CA PRO A 257 -23.26 -9.04 3.32
C PRO A 257 -24.51 -9.54 2.58
N PRO A 258 -25.66 -9.67 3.27
CA PRO A 258 -26.93 -10.02 2.61
C PRO A 258 -27.31 -9.04 1.50
N VAL A 259 -27.04 -7.75 1.70
CA VAL A 259 -27.26 -6.70 0.69
C VAL A 259 -26.05 -5.77 0.67
N TYR A 260 -25.65 -5.39 -0.53
CA TYR A 260 -24.67 -4.37 -0.84
C TYR A 260 -25.32 -3.32 -1.75
N LYS A 261 -25.20 -2.03 -1.40
CA LYS A 261 -25.77 -0.94 -2.20
C LYS A 261 -24.75 0.18 -2.36
N PRO A 262 -24.17 0.35 -3.56
CA PRO A 262 -23.22 1.42 -3.85
C PRO A 262 -23.93 2.73 -4.19
N PHE A 263 -23.24 3.85 -3.92
CA PHE A 263 -23.68 5.21 -4.20
C PHE A 263 -22.56 6.05 -4.76
N VAL A 264 -22.93 7.05 -5.55
CA VAL A 264 -22.11 8.23 -5.82
C VAL A 264 -22.90 9.49 -5.47
N VAL A 265 -22.24 10.45 -4.84
CA VAL A 265 -22.78 11.78 -4.64
C VAL A 265 -21.98 12.78 -5.46
N ARG A 266 -22.68 13.49 -6.38
CA ARG A 266 -22.06 14.50 -7.24
C ARG A 266 -22.25 15.89 -6.68
N HIS A 267 -21.18 16.69 -6.70
CA HIS A 267 -21.20 18.12 -6.40
C HIS A 267 -20.58 18.89 -7.55
N LYS A 268 -21.21 19.99 -7.96
CA LYS A 268 -20.84 20.74 -9.18
C LYS A 268 -19.78 21.81 -8.94
N LYS A 269 -19.55 22.22 -7.70
CA LYS A 269 -18.66 23.35 -7.37
C LYS A 269 -17.39 22.85 -6.68
N VAL A 270 -16.26 23.45 -7.01
CA VAL A 270 -14.96 23.15 -6.36
C VAL A 270 -15.03 23.41 -4.85
N GLN A 271 -15.74 24.46 -4.44
CA GLN A 271 -15.88 24.90 -3.05
C GLN A 271 -16.73 23.97 -2.17
N ASP A 272 -17.45 23.02 -2.75
CA ASP A 272 -18.29 22.08 -1.99
C ASP A 272 -17.46 21.09 -1.15
N VAL A 273 -16.17 20.98 -1.40
CA VAL A 273 -15.27 20.00 -0.75
C VAL A 273 -15.36 20.04 0.77
N ALA A 274 -15.35 21.21 1.39
CA ALA A 274 -15.44 21.36 2.83
C ALA A 274 -16.78 20.86 3.37
N ARG A 275 -17.89 21.23 2.71
CA ARG A 275 -19.24 20.80 3.10
C ARG A 275 -19.40 19.28 2.99
N ILE A 276 -18.80 18.66 1.97
CA ILE A 276 -18.82 17.20 1.79
C ILE A 276 -18.13 16.51 2.98
N VAL A 277 -16.96 16.97 3.38
CA VAL A 277 -16.21 16.38 4.51
C VAL A 277 -16.99 16.55 5.82
N GLU A 278 -17.57 17.74 6.06
CA GLU A 278 -18.38 18.01 7.26
C GLU A 278 -19.65 17.14 7.32
N ALA A 279 -20.29 16.86 6.21
CA ALA A 279 -21.44 15.97 6.13
C ALA A 279 -21.03 14.49 6.29
N MET A 280 -19.88 14.09 5.70
CA MET A 280 -19.41 12.70 5.69
C MET A 280 -18.87 12.24 7.05
N ARG A 281 -18.08 13.07 7.74
CA ARG A 281 -17.41 12.72 9.00
C ARG A 281 -18.34 12.13 10.07
N PRO A 282 -19.48 12.73 10.43
CA PRO A 282 -20.36 12.15 11.44
C PRO A 282 -20.92 10.79 11.03
N MET A 283 -21.22 10.58 9.76
CA MET A 283 -21.68 9.29 9.24
C MET A 283 -20.59 8.21 9.29
N ARG A 284 -19.33 8.59 9.06
CA ARG A 284 -18.17 7.70 9.25
C ARG A 284 -17.94 7.36 10.71
N ILE A 285 -17.98 8.34 11.61
CA ILE A 285 -17.80 8.12 13.07
C ILE A 285 -18.90 7.23 13.62
N ALA A 286 -20.14 7.44 13.19
CA ALA A 286 -21.30 6.65 13.62
C ALA A 286 -21.42 5.28 12.90
N ASN A 287 -20.48 4.94 12.02
CA ASN A 287 -20.48 3.72 11.22
C ASN A 287 -21.76 3.52 10.36
N ILE A 288 -22.44 4.61 10.00
CA ILE A 288 -23.56 4.60 9.05
C ILE A 288 -23.04 4.27 7.65
N ILE A 289 -21.91 4.85 7.29
CA ILE A 289 -21.12 4.50 6.10
C ILE A 289 -19.87 3.77 6.60
N PRO A 290 -19.81 2.43 6.54
CA PRO A 290 -18.75 1.67 7.21
C PRO A 290 -17.45 1.57 6.39
N ASN A 291 -17.52 1.75 5.06
CA ASN A 291 -16.35 1.59 4.18
C ASN A 291 -15.52 2.90 4.08
N VAL A 292 -14.27 2.77 3.63
CA VAL A 292 -13.44 3.93 3.27
C VAL A 292 -14.09 4.66 2.10
N VAL A 293 -14.32 5.94 2.27
CA VAL A 293 -15.02 6.79 1.28
C VAL A 293 -14.01 7.42 0.34
N LEU A 294 -14.26 7.33 -0.96
CA LEU A 294 -13.47 8.00 -1.99
C LEU A 294 -14.20 9.25 -2.48
N MET A 295 -13.64 10.42 -2.21
CA MET A 295 -14.08 11.68 -2.80
C MET A 295 -13.08 12.08 -3.89
N MET A 296 -13.51 11.98 -5.15
CA MET A 296 -12.64 12.14 -6.32
C MET A 296 -12.91 13.45 -7.05
N SER A 297 -11.85 14.17 -7.42
CA SER A 297 -11.98 15.33 -8.31
C SER A 297 -12.30 14.90 -9.74
N ALA A 298 -12.96 15.77 -10.51
CA ALA A 298 -13.18 15.57 -11.94
C ALA A 298 -11.84 15.30 -12.67
N GLY A 299 -10.80 16.05 -12.34
CA GLY A 299 -9.48 15.90 -12.97
C GLY A 299 -8.88 14.50 -12.77
N TYR A 300 -9.00 13.95 -11.56
CA TYR A 300 -8.51 12.60 -11.29
C TYR A 300 -9.27 11.55 -12.11
N GLN A 301 -10.58 11.60 -12.10
CA GLN A 301 -11.40 10.62 -12.81
C GLN A 301 -11.25 10.72 -14.33
N LEU A 302 -11.23 11.93 -14.88
CA LEU A 302 -10.98 12.14 -16.30
C LEU A 302 -9.62 11.55 -16.73
N ALA A 303 -8.59 11.68 -15.90
CA ALA A 303 -7.27 11.13 -16.19
C ALA A 303 -7.24 9.60 -16.25
N MET A 304 -8.20 8.89 -15.64
CA MET A 304 -8.29 7.42 -15.72
C MET A 304 -8.58 6.94 -17.16
N PHE A 305 -9.40 7.70 -17.90
CA PHE A 305 -9.92 7.25 -19.20
C PHE A 305 -9.50 8.14 -20.38
N ASN A 306 -8.96 9.34 -20.14
CA ASN A 306 -8.63 10.31 -21.17
C ASN A 306 -7.13 10.65 -21.12
N ARG A 307 -6.62 11.20 -22.22
CA ARG A 307 -5.34 11.91 -22.24
C ARG A 307 -5.60 13.39 -21.99
N ARG A 308 -4.60 14.07 -21.44
CA ARG A 308 -4.67 15.50 -21.18
C ARG A 308 -5.04 16.31 -22.42
N GLY A 309 -4.43 16.00 -23.58
CA GLY A 309 -4.66 16.66 -24.85
C GLY A 309 -6.09 16.54 -25.40
N ASP A 310 -6.87 15.54 -24.96
CA ASP A 310 -8.27 15.36 -25.32
C ASP A 310 -9.18 16.40 -24.63
N ILE A 311 -8.69 17.02 -23.52
CA ILE A 311 -9.44 17.96 -22.69
C ILE A 311 -8.83 19.35 -22.74
N TRP A 312 -7.49 19.44 -22.81
CA TRP A 312 -6.74 20.69 -22.69
C TRP A 312 -5.43 20.62 -23.49
N ASP A 313 -5.35 21.42 -24.54
CA ASP A 313 -4.24 21.48 -25.47
C ASP A 313 -3.17 22.55 -25.16
N LYS A 314 -3.41 23.34 -24.09
CA LYS A 314 -2.50 24.42 -23.68
C LYS A 314 -1.42 23.92 -22.73
N PRO A 315 -0.24 24.57 -22.66
CA PRO A 315 0.85 24.19 -21.77
C PRO A 315 0.56 24.43 -20.28
N GLU A 316 -0.27 25.43 -19.96
CA GLU A 316 -0.65 25.75 -18.58
C GLU A 316 -1.50 24.64 -17.96
N PRO A 317 -1.52 24.49 -16.62
CA PRO A 317 -2.37 23.53 -15.94
C PRO A 317 -3.85 23.64 -16.34
N VAL A 318 -4.52 22.49 -16.41
CA VAL A 318 -5.94 22.41 -16.76
C VAL A 318 -6.77 23.20 -15.77
N THR A 319 -7.64 24.09 -16.28
CA THR A 319 -8.49 24.92 -15.43
C THR A 319 -9.68 24.13 -14.86
N ASP A 320 -10.17 24.53 -13.68
CA ASP A 320 -11.38 23.96 -13.09
C ASP A 320 -12.60 24.03 -14.03
N ALA A 321 -12.71 25.11 -14.82
CA ALA A 321 -13.78 25.28 -15.81
C ALA A 321 -13.69 24.23 -16.94
N ALA A 322 -12.49 23.94 -17.45
CA ALA A 322 -12.29 22.92 -18.48
C ALA A 322 -12.58 21.52 -17.92
N LEU A 323 -12.11 21.23 -16.70
CA LEU A 323 -12.40 19.97 -16.02
C LEU A 323 -13.90 19.78 -15.76
N GLY A 324 -14.59 20.83 -15.31
CA GLY A 324 -16.03 20.81 -15.09
C GLY A 324 -16.80 20.52 -16.38
N ALA A 325 -16.48 21.25 -17.47
CA ALA A 325 -17.12 21.05 -18.77
C ALA A 325 -16.86 19.66 -19.38
N ALA A 326 -15.65 19.11 -19.20
CA ALA A 326 -15.33 17.76 -19.64
C ALA A 326 -16.02 16.70 -18.77
N GLY A 327 -16.04 16.90 -17.45
CA GLY A 327 -16.71 16.00 -16.51
C GLY A 327 -18.21 15.90 -16.75
N GLU A 328 -18.88 17.03 -16.99
CA GLU A 328 -20.33 17.07 -17.24
C GLU A 328 -20.73 16.21 -18.45
N LYS A 329 -19.92 16.18 -19.50
CA LYS A 329 -20.16 15.36 -20.70
C LYS A 329 -20.19 13.86 -20.42
N VAL A 330 -19.53 13.41 -19.36
CA VAL A 330 -19.42 12.00 -18.96
C VAL A 330 -20.14 11.71 -17.63
N GLY A 331 -20.96 12.64 -17.17
CA GLY A 331 -21.79 12.47 -15.97
C GLY A 331 -21.03 12.61 -14.66
N LEU A 332 -19.92 13.36 -14.61
CA LEU A 332 -19.17 13.67 -13.40
C LEU A 332 -19.51 15.06 -12.87
N GLY A 333 -19.51 15.22 -11.54
CA GLY A 333 -19.40 16.51 -10.86
C GLY A 333 -17.95 16.96 -10.72
N MET A 334 -17.72 18.15 -10.18
CA MET A 334 -16.37 18.57 -9.77
C MET A 334 -15.82 17.69 -8.65
N TRP A 335 -16.70 17.23 -7.76
CA TRP A 335 -16.43 16.20 -6.76
C TRP A 335 -17.43 15.06 -6.88
N ASN A 336 -16.93 13.83 -6.84
CA ASN A 336 -17.71 12.60 -6.93
C ASN A 336 -17.33 11.73 -5.74
N THR A 337 -18.27 11.55 -4.81
CA THR A 337 -18.04 10.87 -3.54
C THR A 337 -18.66 9.48 -3.58
N TYR A 338 -17.82 8.45 -3.56
CA TYR A 338 -18.20 7.03 -3.64
C TYR A 338 -18.18 6.39 -2.28
N PHE A 339 -19.26 5.70 -1.93
CA PHE A 339 -19.38 4.87 -0.73
C PHE A 339 -20.47 3.82 -0.94
N ALA A 340 -20.59 2.87 0.00
CA ALA A 340 -21.63 1.86 -0.06
C ALA A 340 -22.23 1.61 1.32
N LEU A 341 -23.44 1.08 1.31
CA LEU A 341 -24.12 0.54 2.48
C LEU A 341 -24.14 -0.99 2.42
N TYR A 342 -23.96 -1.62 3.57
CA TYR A 342 -23.84 -3.07 3.73
C TYR A 342 -24.74 -3.52 4.88
N GLY A 343 -25.37 -4.69 4.76
CA GLY A 343 -26.15 -5.28 5.83
C GLY A 343 -27.48 -5.85 5.37
N THR A 344 -28.48 -5.88 6.26
CA THR A 344 -29.83 -6.32 5.92
C THR A 344 -30.60 -5.24 5.16
N PRO A 345 -31.67 -5.60 4.41
CA PRO A 345 -32.48 -4.60 3.71
C PRO A 345 -33.00 -3.48 4.61
N GLY A 346 -33.41 -3.80 5.84
CA GLY A 346 -33.89 -2.80 6.81
C GLY A 346 -32.80 -1.82 7.26
N MET A 347 -31.59 -2.32 7.57
CA MET A 347 -30.44 -1.47 7.93
C MET A 347 -30.09 -0.51 6.80
N ILE A 348 -30.05 -1.01 5.57
CA ILE A 348 -29.73 -0.19 4.40
C ILE A 348 -30.78 0.88 4.19
N ALA A 349 -32.08 0.56 4.30
CA ALA A 349 -33.16 1.51 4.11
C ALA A 349 -33.11 2.67 5.12
N GLU A 350 -32.78 2.40 6.39
CA GLU A 350 -32.67 3.45 7.41
C GLU A 350 -31.39 4.29 7.21
N ASN A 351 -30.25 3.66 6.96
CA ASN A 351 -29.00 4.37 6.70
C ASN A 351 -29.08 5.24 5.43
N GLU A 352 -29.76 4.76 4.39
CA GLU A 352 -29.97 5.53 3.16
C GLU A 352 -30.77 6.81 3.40
N LYS A 353 -31.80 6.80 4.27
CA LYS A 353 -32.55 8.01 4.63
C LYS A 353 -31.63 9.07 5.26
N ILE A 354 -30.76 8.64 6.17
CA ILE A 354 -29.79 9.54 6.84
C ILE A 354 -28.81 10.11 5.80
N VAL A 355 -28.25 9.27 4.94
CA VAL A 355 -27.34 9.69 3.88
C VAL A 355 -27.99 10.70 2.94
N ARG A 356 -29.20 10.41 2.45
CA ARG A 356 -29.92 11.30 1.54
C ARG A 356 -30.22 12.65 2.19
N ALA A 357 -30.66 12.66 3.45
CA ALA A 357 -30.92 13.87 4.20
C ALA A 357 -29.65 14.73 4.37
N ALA A 358 -28.53 14.09 4.74
CA ALA A 358 -27.25 14.78 4.94
C ALA A 358 -26.75 15.45 3.66
N PHE A 359 -26.80 14.75 2.53
CA PHE A 359 -26.34 15.31 1.26
C PHE A 359 -27.32 16.29 0.61
N ALA A 360 -28.63 16.11 0.78
CA ALA A 360 -29.61 17.10 0.34
C ALA A 360 -29.39 18.46 1.02
N ALA A 361 -28.97 18.48 2.28
CA ALA A 361 -28.68 19.72 3.02
C ALA A 361 -27.46 20.51 2.45
N ILE A 362 -26.68 19.89 1.56
CA ILE A 362 -25.49 20.49 0.95
C ILE A 362 -25.52 20.45 -0.59
N ASP A 363 -26.68 20.36 -1.19
CA ASP A 363 -26.92 20.33 -2.64
C ASP A 363 -26.24 19.13 -3.36
N GLY A 364 -26.02 18.03 -2.64
CA GLY A 364 -25.43 16.80 -3.18
C GLY A 364 -26.44 15.95 -3.94
N GLU A 365 -26.13 15.59 -5.17
CA GLU A 365 -26.95 14.71 -5.98
C GLU A 365 -26.58 13.24 -5.68
N VAL A 366 -27.43 12.56 -4.91
CA VAL A 366 -27.22 11.14 -4.49
C VAL A 366 -27.77 10.19 -5.55
N LEU A 367 -26.90 9.45 -6.20
CA LEU A 367 -27.21 8.50 -7.28
C LEU A 367 -26.89 7.05 -6.89
N THR A 368 -27.70 6.15 -7.36
CA THR A 368 -27.59 4.69 -7.16
C THR A 368 -27.16 3.99 -8.45
N GLU A 369 -26.88 2.69 -8.36
CA GLU A 369 -26.42 1.87 -9.49
C GLU A 369 -27.40 1.91 -10.68
N ASP A 370 -28.71 1.88 -10.43
CA ASP A 370 -29.72 1.93 -11.49
C ASP A 370 -29.68 3.25 -12.31
N GLN A 371 -29.35 4.36 -11.64
CA GLN A 371 -29.21 5.68 -12.26
C GLN A 371 -27.85 5.87 -12.96
N MET A 372 -26.87 5.00 -12.65
CA MET A 372 -25.51 5.07 -13.15
C MET A 372 -25.15 3.91 -14.08
N GLN A 373 -26.16 3.21 -14.63
CA GLN A 373 -25.92 2.12 -15.57
C GLN A 373 -25.07 2.57 -16.76
N GLY A 374 -24.05 1.75 -17.09
CA GLY A 374 -23.12 2.04 -18.19
C GLY A 374 -22.09 3.14 -17.91
N ASN A 375 -22.10 3.77 -16.73
CA ASN A 375 -21.08 4.75 -16.37
C ASN A 375 -19.81 4.02 -15.88
N PRO A 376 -18.67 4.09 -16.61
CA PRO A 376 -17.46 3.32 -16.26
C PRO A 376 -16.84 3.79 -14.95
N TYR A 377 -16.95 5.07 -14.61
CA TYR A 377 -16.42 5.62 -13.35
C TYR A 377 -17.17 5.04 -12.14
N PHE A 378 -18.50 5.00 -12.22
CA PHE A 378 -19.31 4.39 -11.15
C PHE A 378 -19.04 2.88 -11.03
N HIS A 379 -19.03 2.17 -12.16
CA HIS A 379 -18.82 0.73 -12.19
C HIS A 379 -17.47 0.33 -11.56
N HIS A 380 -16.41 1.09 -11.86
CA HIS A 380 -15.10 0.89 -11.26
C HIS A 380 -15.16 0.93 -9.73
N HIS A 381 -15.70 2.02 -9.16
CA HIS A 381 -15.76 2.18 -7.70
C HIS A 381 -16.73 1.21 -7.05
N ALA A 382 -17.90 0.97 -7.64
CA ALA A 382 -18.85 -0.04 -7.16
C ALA A 382 -18.23 -1.44 -7.12
N THR A 383 -17.37 -1.77 -8.10
CA THR A 383 -16.64 -3.04 -8.11
C THR A 383 -15.65 -3.14 -6.95
N LEU A 384 -14.86 -2.10 -6.68
CA LEU A 384 -13.88 -2.08 -5.58
C LEU A 384 -14.57 -2.19 -4.21
N MET A 385 -15.67 -1.47 -3.99
CA MET A 385 -16.40 -1.45 -2.72
C MET A 385 -17.08 -2.78 -2.35
N LYS A 386 -17.09 -3.78 -3.25
CA LYS A 386 -17.50 -5.17 -2.98
C LYS A 386 -16.36 -6.18 -3.08
N GLY A 387 -15.08 -5.71 -2.95
CA GLY A 387 -13.91 -6.58 -3.05
C GLY A 387 -13.63 -7.08 -4.48
N GLY A 388 -14.20 -6.43 -5.49
CA GLY A 388 -13.92 -6.73 -6.90
C GLY A 388 -12.63 -6.10 -7.38
N LEU A 389 -12.03 -6.68 -8.42
CA LEU A 389 -10.77 -6.21 -9.00
C LEU A 389 -11.04 -5.32 -10.22
N SER A 390 -10.27 -4.27 -10.38
CA SER A 390 -10.33 -3.35 -11.52
C SER A 390 -8.96 -2.82 -11.88
N LEU A 391 -8.77 -2.51 -13.16
CA LEU A 391 -7.52 -1.95 -13.73
C LEU A 391 -7.71 -0.53 -14.28
N GLU A 392 -8.92 0.02 -14.27
CA GLU A 392 -9.24 1.29 -14.92
C GLU A 392 -8.37 2.43 -14.37
N GLU A 393 -8.11 2.47 -13.07
CA GLU A 393 -7.27 3.52 -12.47
C GLU A 393 -5.82 3.50 -12.98
N VAL A 394 -5.31 2.35 -13.43
CA VAL A 394 -3.98 2.26 -14.04
C VAL A 394 -3.88 3.14 -15.30
N GLY A 395 -5.01 3.44 -15.94
CA GLY A 395 -5.09 4.35 -17.09
C GLY A 395 -4.53 5.74 -16.84
N ILE A 396 -4.53 6.23 -15.59
CA ILE A 396 -4.07 7.57 -15.19
C ILE A 396 -2.62 7.87 -15.61
N VAL A 397 -1.76 6.85 -15.72
CA VAL A 397 -0.37 7.02 -16.15
C VAL A 397 -0.24 7.54 -17.58
N ARG A 398 -1.31 7.44 -18.39
CA ARG A 398 -1.32 7.90 -19.79
C ARG A 398 -1.73 9.36 -19.95
N TRP A 399 -2.04 10.05 -18.86
CA TRP A 399 -2.51 11.43 -18.89
C TRP A 399 -1.59 12.36 -19.68
N LYS A 400 -0.29 12.33 -19.43
CA LYS A 400 0.72 13.15 -20.14
C LYS A 400 1.27 12.48 -21.40
N GLY A 401 0.73 11.35 -21.86
CA GLY A 401 1.18 10.66 -23.07
C GLY A 401 1.66 9.23 -22.82
N ALA A 402 2.45 8.70 -23.78
CA ALA A 402 2.92 7.31 -23.76
C ALA A 402 4.05 7.04 -22.74
N GLY A 403 4.77 8.08 -22.33
CA GLY A 403 5.90 7.98 -21.40
C GLY A 403 5.52 7.86 -19.93
N GLY A 404 4.28 7.58 -19.61
CA GLY A 404 3.62 7.45 -18.32
C GLY A 404 4.46 7.51 -17.06
N GLY A 405 4.49 8.65 -16.37
CA GLY A 405 5.08 8.86 -15.06
C GLY A 405 4.01 9.11 -14.00
N LEU A 406 4.22 8.58 -12.80
CA LEU A 406 3.30 8.71 -11.67
C LEU A 406 4.04 8.65 -10.36
N ALA A 407 3.82 9.62 -9.50
CA ALA A 407 4.19 9.55 -8.09
C ALA A 407 2.98 9.92 -7.22
N TRP A 408 2.64 9.04 -6.30
CA TRP A 408 1.59 9.34 -5.32
C TRP A 408 2.15 10.14 -4.16
N PHE A 409 1.53 11.29 -3.88
CA PHE A 409 1.76 12.06 -2.67
C PHE A 409 0.48 12.03 -1.82
N ALA A 410 0.57 11.50 -0.61
CA ALA A 410 -0.60 11.21 0.22
C ALA A 410 -0.44 11.74 1.65
N PRO A 411 -0.53 13.08 1.86
CA PRO A 411 -0.53 13.68 3.17
C PRO A 411 -1.82 13.36 3.92
N VAL A 412 -1.71 13.29 5.26
CA VAL A 412 -2.83 13.02 6.17
C VAL A 412 -3.20 14.29 6.93
N ALA A 413 -4.50 14.51 7.11
CA ALA A 413 -5.03 15.56 7.94
C ALA A 413 -6.26 15.08 8.74
N PRO A 414 -6.68 15.79 9.80
CA PRO A 414 -7.99 15.60 10.40
C PRO A 414 -9.10 15.72 9.36
N ALA A 415 -10.15 14.88 9.48
CA ALA A 415 -11.31 14.95 8.59
C ALA A 415 -12.17 16.20 8.87
N LYS A 416 -11.65 17.36 8.50
CA LYS A 416 -12.28 18.68 8.62
C LYS A 416 -12.27 19.40 7.27
N GLY A 417 -13.35 20.11 6.96
CA GLY A 417 -13.48 20.84 5.70
C GLY A 417 -12.38 21.89 5.51
N SER A 418 -12.01 22.62 6.57
CA SER A 418 -10.93 23.62 6.53
C SER A 418 -9.56 23.02 6.19
N GLU A 419 -9.28 21.77 6.62
CA GLU A 419 -8.04 21.07 6.29
C GLU A 419 -8.01 20.72 4.79
N THR A 420 -9.14 20.26 4.23
CA THR A 420 -9.22 19.94 2.81
C THR A 420 -9.01 21.16 1.91
N GLU A 421 -9.64 22.29 2.26
CA GLU A 421 -9.47 23.55 1.51
C GLU A 421 -8.01 24.01 1.53
N GLY A 422 -7.38 24.00 2.71
CA GLY A 422 -5.98 24.37 2.87
C GLY A 422 -5.03 23.48 2.07
N GLN A 423 -5.24 22.16 2.10
CA GLN A 423 -4.44 21.21 1.34
C GLN A 423 -4.62 21.38 -0.18
N ILE A 424 -5.84 21.62 -0.67
CA ILE A 424 -6.09 21.85 -2.09
C ILE A 424 -5.42 23.14 -2.57
N ALA A 425 -5.55 24.22 -1.79
CA ALA A 425 -4.92 25.48 -2.13
C ALA A 425 -3.40 25.35 -2.25
N LEU A 426 -2.75 24.71 -1.26
CA LEU A 426 -1.32 24.49 -1.27
C LEU A 426 -0.88 23.55 -2.41
N ALA A 427 -1.64 22.47 -2.66
CA ALA A 427 -1.36 21.54 -3.76
C ALA A 427 -1.42 22.24 -5.12
N LYS A 428 -2.49 23.00 -5.40
CA LYS A 428 -2.64 23.76 -6.65
C LYS A 428 -1.53 24.80 -6.82
N GLN A 429 -1.12 25.48 -5.74
CA GLN A 429 -0.03 26.44 -5.77
C GLN A 429 1.29 25.78 -6.18
N ILE A 430 1.66 24.67 -5.51
CA ILE A 430 2.93 23.98 -5.78
C ILE A 430 2.90 23.33 -7.16
N LEU A 431 1.88 22.53 -7.48
CA LEU A 431 1.76 21.88 -8.79
C LEU A 431 1.78 22.91 -9.94
N GLY A 432 1.03 24.01 -9.79
CA GLY A 432 0.97 25.08 -10.78
C GLY A 432 2.32 25.77 -11.03
N LYS A 433 3.14 25.97 -9.99
CA LYS A 433 4.51 26.49 -10.09
C LYS A 433 5.39 25.63 -11.01
N TYR A 434 5.18 24.33 -11.02
CA TYR A 434 5.92 23.38 -11.87
C TYR A 434 5.21 23.03 -13.17
N GLY A 435 4.04 23.60 -13.44
CA GLY A 435 3.26 23.32 -14.66
C GLY A 435 2.54 21.97 -14.66
N PHE A 436 2.26 21.38 -13.48
CA PHE A 436 1.51 20.14 -13.34
C PHE A 436 0.05 20.38 -13.02
N ASP A 437 -0.81 19.50 -13.52
CA ASP A 437 -2.24 19.54 -13.29
C ASP A 437 -2.58 19.06 -11.87
N TYR A 438 -3.64 19.63 -11.29
CA TYR A 438 -4.18 19.14 -10.04
C TYR A 438 -5.11 17.95 -10.27
N THR A 439 -4.59 16.77 -10.03
CA THR A 439 -5.31 15.48 -10.13
C THR A 439 -5.30 14.81 -8.77
N SER A 440 -6.45 14.79 -8.09
CA SER A 440 -6.48 14.31 -6.70
C SER A 440 -7.79 13.64 -6.31
N ALA A 441 -7.69 12.82 -5.27
CA ALA A 441 -8.79 12.23 -4.54
C ALA A 441 -8.56 12.38 -3.03
N PHE A 442 -9.62 12.21 -2.24
CA PHE A 442 -9.53 12.05 -0.79
C PHE A 442 -10.09 10.69 -0.39
N ALA A 443 -9.31 9.93 0.36
CA ALA A 443 -9.83 8.80 1.11
C ALA A 443 -10.23 9.30 2.50
N ILE A 444 -11.53 9.27 2.80
CA ILE A 444 -12.09 9.80 4.04
C ILE A 444 -12.32 8.66 5.03
N GLY A 445 -11.48 8.61 6.05
CA GLY A 445 -11.62 7.74 7.19
C GLY A 445 -12.67 8.24 8.18
N SER A 446 -12.61 7.76 9.42
CA SER A 446 -13.54 8.20 10.47
C SER A 446 -13.13 9.51 11.15
N ARG A 447 -11.82 9.76 11.25
CA ARG A 447 -11.25 10.95 11.93
C ARG A 447 -10.19 11.66 11.12
N GLU A 448 -9.64 10.97 10.13
CA GLU A 448 -8.58 11.42 9.22
C GLU A 448 -9.07 11.41 7.78
N LEU A 449 -8.32 12.11 6.94
CA LEU A 449 -8.42 12.02 5.50
C LEU A 449 -7.04 11.93 4.89
N HIS A 450 -6.92 11.18 3.81
CA HIS A 450 -5.71 11.09 3.02
C HIS A 450 -5.97 11.84 1.72
N HIS A 451 -5.21 12.90 1.47
CA HIS A 451 -5.26 13.65 0.22
C HIS A 451 -4.35 12.94 -0.81
N ILE A 452 -4.93 12.15 -1.68
CA ILE A 452 -4.20 11.37 -2.68
C ILE A 452 -3.98 12.25 -3.92
N ILE A 453 -2.81 12.83 -4.05
CA ILE A 453 -2.40 13.64 -5.20
C ILE A 453 -1.62 12.73 -6.16
N ALA A 454 -2.10 12.64 -7.40
CA ALA A 454 -1.40 11.97 -8.48
C ALA A 454 -0.52 13.00 -9.22
N LEU A 455 0.78 12.99 -8.97
CA LEU A 455 1.72 13.75 -9.78
C LEU A 455 1.98 12.98 -11.08
N LEU A 456 1.36 13.45 -12.16
CA LEU A 456 1.39 12.85 -13.48
C LEU A 456 2.36 13.63 -14.38
N TYR A 457 3.31 12.92 -14.98
CA TYR A 457 4.36 13.53 -15.80
C TYR A 457 4.76 12.59 -16.96
N ASP A 458 5.50 13.10 -17.93
CA ASP A 458 6.08 12.30 -19.00
C ASP A 458 7.48 11.81 -18.60
N LYS A 459 7.58 10.54 -18.20
CA LYS A 459 8.84 9.93 -17.79
C LYS A 459 9.83 9.75 -18.97
N SER A 460 9.36 9.83 -20.20
CA SER A 460 10.23 9.79 -21.38
C SER A 460 10.89 11.14 -21.69
N ASP A 461 10.41 12.23 -21.06
CA ASP A 461 11.04 13.54 -21.11
C ASP A 461 11.89 13.77 -19.84
N PRO A 462 13.24 13.79 -19.95
CA PRO A 462 14.12 13.99 -18.80
C PRO A 462 13.90 15.31 -18.05
N GLU A 463 13.45 16.37 -18.73
CA GLU A 463 13.19 17.66 -18.09
C GLU A 463 11.84 17.64 -17.34
N ASP A 464 10.82 16.94 -17.85
CA ASP A 464 9.56 16.72 -17.13
C ASP A 464 9.79 15.84 -15.89
N GLU A 465 10.64 14.80 -16.00
CA GLU A 465 11.01 13.94 -14.86
C GLU A 465 11.74 14.72 -13.76
N LYS A 466 12.71 15.59 -14.11
CA LYS A 466 13.41 16.45 -13.14
C LYS A 466 12.45 17.43 -12.46
N ARG A 467 11.55 18.03 -13.24
CA ARG A 467 10.51 18.94 -12.69
C ARG A 467 9.58 18.19 -11.73
N ALA A 468 9.23 16.94 -12.06
CA ALA A 468 8.39 16.10 -11.21
C ALA A 468 9.09 15.75 -9.89
N ASP A 469 10.40 15.40 -9.89
CA ASP A 469 11.16 15.17 -8.65
C ASP A 469 11.21 16.44 -7.79
N ALA A 470 11.48 17.60 -8.38
CA ALA A 470 11.52 18.87 -7.67
C ALA A 470 10.16 19.26 -7.09
N CYS A 471 9.08 19.09 -7.87
CA CYS A 471 7.71 19.34 -7.43
C CYS A 471 7.33 18.41 -6.26
N TYR A 472 7.63 17.12 -6.36
CA TYR A 472 7.34 16.16 -5.29
C TYR A 472 8.05 16.52 -3.98
N ARG A 473 9.31 16.92 -4.06
CA ARG A 473 10.09 17.37 -2.88
C ARG A 473 9.48 18.62 -2.24
N GLU A 474 9.03 19.59 -3.04
CA GLU A 474 8.36 20.78 -2.54
C GLU A 474 6.98 20.45 -1.94
N LEU A 475 6.22 19.52 -2.51
CA LEU A 475 4.99 19.00 -1.90
C LEU A 475 5.27 18.39 -0.52
N VAL A 476 6.28 17.52 -0.41
CA VAL A 476 6.64 16.91 0.87
C VAL A 476 7.00 18.00 1.90
N THR A 477 7.89 18.93 1.59
CA THR A 477 8.33 19.95 2.56
C THR A 477 7.22 20.93 2.91
N GLY A 478 6.52 21.49 1.91
CA GLY A 478 5.48 22.50 2.13
C GLY A 478 4.27 21.97 2.92
N PHE A 479 3.87 20.73 2.66
CA PHE A 479 2.81 20.09 3.46
C PHE A 479 3.28 19.76 4.88
N GLY A 480 4.52 19.28 5.02
CA GLY A 480 5.11 19.01 6.33
C GLY A 480 5.18 20.23 7.24
N GLU A 481 5.51 21.42 6.71
CA GLU A 481 5.49 22.70 7.43
C GLU A 481 4.12 23.08 7.97
N LYS A 482 3.05 22.57 7.36
CA LYS A 482 1.66 22.73 7.81
C LYS A 482 1.20 21.62 8.79
N GLY A 483 2.06 20.65 9.09
CA GLY A 483 1.71 19.49 9.90
C GLY A 483 0.97 18.37 9.13
N TRP A 484 0.92 18.45 7.81
CA TRP A 484 0.30 17.45 6.94
C TRP A 484 1.36 16.49 6.38
N ALA A 485 1.91 15.63 7.23
CA ALA A 485 2.92 14.68 6.81
C ALA A 485 2.30 13.52 6.00
N SER A 486 3.06 12.97 5.04
CA SER A 486 2.66 11.77 4.33
C SER A 486 2.73 10.53 5.23
N TYR A 487 1.69 9.69 5.18
CA TYR A 487 1.73 8.39 5.84
C TYR A 487 2.54 7.35 5.05
N ARG A 488 2.77 7.61 3.76
CA ARG A 488 3.42 6.71 2.81
C ARG A 488 4.04 7.51 1.67
N THR A 489 5.20 7.06 1.19
CA THR A 489 5.90 7.71 0.07
C THR A 489 6.64 6.70 -0.81
N GLY A 490 7.01 7.12 -2.01
CA GLY A 490 7.88 6.36 -2.90
C GLY A 490 9.33 6.31 -2.41
N VAL A 491 10.08 5.33 -2.90
CA VAL A 491 11.49 5.11 -2.49
C VAL A 491 12.38 6.34 -2.68
N HIS A 492 12.05 7.20 -3.66
CA HIS A 492 12.81 8.42 -4.00
C HIS A 492 12.72 9.54 -2.95
N ALA A 493 11.79 9.44 -1.98
CA ALA A 493 11.57 10.49 -0.98
C ALA A 493 11.43 9.95 0.46
N MET A 494 11.79 8.69 0.72
CA MET A 494 11.65 8.08 2.05
C MET A 494 12.49 8.80 3.12
N ASP A 495 13.69 9.23 2.79
CA ASP A 495 14.57 10.02 3.65
C ASP A 495 13.97 11.40 3.97
N LEU A 496 13.43 12.07 2.95
CA LEU A 496 12.82 13.40 3.08
C LEU A 496 11.56 13.36 3.95
N VAL A 497 10.68 12.37 3.73
CA VAL A 497 9.49 12.20 4.58
C VAL A 497 9.87 11.86 6.01
N ALA A 498 10.86 11.00 6.23
CA ALA A 498 11.33 10.65 7.57
C ALA A 498 11.89 11.87 8.35
N GLN A 499 12.44 12.87 7.65
CA GLN A 499 12.91 14.12 8.29
C GLN A 499 11.78 14.97 8.87
N GLN A 500 10.53 14.80 8.42
CA GLN A 500 9.36 15.47 8.98
C GLN A 500 8.99 14.95 10.38
N TYR A 501 9.40 13.72 10.69
CA TYR A 501 9.20 13.11 12.00
C TYR A 501 10.36 13.49 12.92
N GLY A 502 10.03 13.83 14.16
CA GLY A 502 10.98 14.37 15.13
C GLY A 502 12.23 13.50 15.36
N GLN A 503 13.32 14.12 15.79
CA GLN A 503 14.62 13.45 15.99
C GLN A 503 14.52 12.24 16.93
N VAL A 504 13.72 12.31 17.99
CA VAL A 504 13.56 11.21 18.95
C VAL A 504 12.88 10.00 18.27
N ASN A 505 11.86 10.22 17.44
CA ASN A 505 11.22 9.14 16.69
C ASN A 505 12.23 8.41 15.77
N ARG A 506 13.04 9.18 15.05
CA ARG A 506 14.10 8.61 14.19
C ARG A 506 15.16 7.86 14.97
N ALA A 507 15.56 8.37 16.14
CA ALA A 507 16.53 7.73 17.03
C ALA A 507 16.01 6.40 17.57
N VAL A 508 14.73 6.31 17.95
CA VAL A 508 14.09 5.05 18.37
C VAL A 508 14.11 4.02 17.23
N ASN A 509 13.72 4.41 16.02
CA ASN A 509 13.74 3.51 14.85
C ASN A 509 15.17 3.01 14.55
N ALA A 510 16.16 3.89 14.61
CA ALA A 510 17.58 3.54 14.44
C ALA A 510 18.08 2.58 15.53
N ALA A 511 17.67 2.76 16.79
CA ALA A 511 18.03 1.87 17.89
C ALA A 511 17.43 0.48 17.70
N ILE A 512 16.16 0.38 17.27
CA ILE A 512 15.51 -0.90 16.95
C ILE A 512 16.24 -1.56 15.76
N LYS A 513 16.54 -0.81 14.71
CA LYS A 513 17.31 -1.32 13.55
C LYS A 513 18.64 -1.88 13.98
N GLN A 514 19.42 -1.12 14.76
CA GLN A 514 20.73 -1.55 15.23
C GLN A 514 20.65 -2.81 16.10
N ALA A 515 19.60 -2.97 16.90
CA ALA A 515 19.39 -4.16 17.73
C ALA A 515 19.01 -5.40 16.91
N LEU A 516 18.13 -5.24 15.90
CA LEU A 516 17.58 -6.36 15.12
C LEU A 516 18.40 -6.69 13.87
N ASP A 517 19.06 -5.72 13.26
CA ASP A 517 19.87 -5.87 12.02
C ASP A 517 21.14 -5.02 12.09
N PRO A 518 22.10 -5.34 12.95
CA PRO A 518 23.33 -4.56 13.15
C PRO A 518 24.24 -4.52 11.91
N ASN A 519 24.00 -5.35 10.92
CA ASN A 519 24.71 -5.37 9.64
C ASN A 519 24.03 -4.55 8.54
N HIS A 520 22.83 -4.01 8.82
CA HIS A 520 22.04 -3.21 7.87
C HIS A 520 21.83 -3.92 6.53
N ILE A 521 21.51 -5.23 6.57
CA ILE A 521 21.32 -6.03 5.35
C ILE A 521 19.87 -6.05 4.86
N ILE A 522 18.89 -5.76 5.72
CA ILE A 522 17.48 -5.76 5.33
C ILE A 522 17.07 -4.32 4.98
N ALA A 523 16.83 -4.04 3.71
CA ALA A 523 16.28 -2.82 3.14
C ALA A 523 16.79 -1.51 3.77
N PRO A 524 18.12 -1.26 3.83
CA PRO A 524 18.62 0.00 4.38
C PRO A 524 18.01 1.20 3.62
N GLY A 525 17.57 2.21 4.39
CA GLY A 525 16.88 3.39 3.85
C GLY A 525 15.36 3.26 3.69
N LYS A 526 14.77 2.07 3.87
CA LYS A 526 13.31 1.93 3.88
C LYS A 526 12.72 2.80 4.99
N SER A 527 11.74 3.65 4.63
CA SER A 527 11.11 4.62 5.54
C SER A 527 12.11 5.57 6.23
N GLY A 528 13.27 5.82 5.61
CA GLY A 528 14.34 6.63 6.16
C GLY A 528 15.12 6.00 7.33
N ILE A 529 14.96 4.69 7.52
CA ILE A 529 15.70 3.92 8.54
C ILE A 529 16.97 3.37 7.86
N ALA A 530 18.13 3.90 8.26
CA ALA A 530 19.44 3.55 7.69
C ALA A 530 19.98 2.22 8.22
#